data_9605bba96044c371800e01cd9577d3aa
#
_entry.id   9605bba96044c371800e01cd9577d3aa
#
_cell.length_a   1.000
_cell.length_b   1.000
_cell.length_c   1.000
_cell.angle_alpha   90.00
_cell.angle_beta   90.00
_cell.angle_gamma   90.00
#
_symmetry.space_group_name_H-M   'P 1'
#
loop_
_entity.id
_entity.type
_entity.pdbx_description
1 polymer ?
#
loop_
_entity_poly.entity_id
_entity_poly.type
_entity_poly.pdbx_seq_one_letter_code
_entity_poly.pdbx_strand_id
1 'polypeptide(L)'
;MDVKIAGRLRLLEEVAARLAGTRAEIVAAAADDIGAPCRIAGLEVDLAVEHLRTMAVEVPQVEGRSPYGTVAAIFPYDAAPIMLARVGGAAVLGGNRFRFSFSSQTPLTARLIKEVVAPFPEFEPVVGMDNRSFGHQCVQDPQVRVLFISGGGEVGNAYAREARAFDKLFFAGPSGLPPAILFKDAPLAQAVPFVVKRAFINGGQYCTTLKRAYIHREIYGEARKMILAQMADIRVGDPRDPLTWIGPIRLARTRALLDRALAALQDPKFLVPYQRDGEWQGPFLVEIEKAPDLELFGPFLALCPVESDAQAVTKTLNTRYPFSAAFFGTPPPGAKEKLTETFGMVYDNPDFLFTPLRLPFGGKGESGWIIENRHGRMSKRDGAFIYSAELVRGD
;
A
#
# COMPACT_ATOMS: atom_id res chain seq x y z
N MET A 1 8.09 -27.18 16.74
CA MET A 1 8.56 -25.82 16.41
C MET A 1 10.02 -25.67 16.85
N ASP A 2 10.89 -25.30 15.93
CA ASP A 2 12.32 -25.05 16.22
C ASP A 2 12.48 -24.00 17.34
N VAL A 3 13.42 -24.25 18.28
CA VAL A 3 13.73 -23.32 19.40
C VAL A 3 14.08 -21.93 18.90
N LYS A 4 14.78 -21.81 17.77
CA LYS A 4 15.10 -20.53 17.14
C LYS A 4 13.85 -19.78 16.65
N ILE A 5 12.91 -20.49 16.02
CA ILE A 5 11.64 -19.88 15.56
C ILE A 5 10.82 -19.42 16.76
N ALA A 6 10.74 -20.23 17.84
CA ALA A 6 10.05 -19.83 19.06
C ALA A 6 10.67 -18.57 19.71
N GLY A 7 12.00 -18.44 19.66
CA GLY A 7 12.69 -17.22 20.12
C GLY A 7 12.32 -15.99 19.30
N ARG A 8 12.29 -16.12 17.97
CA ARG A 8 11.89 -15.01 17.07
C ARG A 8 10.45 -14.59 17.25
N LEU A 9 9.54 -15.53 17.46
CA LEU A 9 8.13 -15.22 17.74
C LEU A 9 7.98 -14.43 19.05
N ARG A 10 8.70 -14.80 20.13
CA ARG A 10 8.71 -14.02 21.38
C ARG A 10 9.24 -12.62 21.16
N LEU A 11 10.34 -12.47 20.41
CA LEU A 11 10.89 -11.16 20.07
C LEU A 11 9.85 -10.29 19.33
N LEU A 12 9.15 -10.85 18.34
CA LEU A 12 8.12 -10.12 17.59
C LEU A 12 6.91 -9.75 18.46
N GLU A 13 6.54 -10.59 19.44
CA GLU A 13 5.52 -10.26 20.46
C GLU A 13 5.98 -9.08 21.35
N GLU A 14 7.25 -9.03 21.76
CA GLU A 14 7.81 -7.93 22.53
C GLU A 14 7.85 -6.63 21.72
N VAL A 15 8.23 -6.69 20.43
CA VAL A 15 8.15 -5.54 19.51
C VAL A 15 6.69 -5.04 19.41
N ALA A 16 5.73 -5.97 19.28
CA ALA A 16 4.32 -5.63 19.22
C ALA A 16 3.85 -4.94 20.52
N ALA A 17 4.28 -5.43 21.69
CA ALA A 17 3.93 -4.84 22.98
C ALA A 17 4.48 -3.40 23.11
N ARG A 18 5.73 -3.17 22.70
CA ARG A 18 6.33 -1.83 22.69
C ARG A 18 5.65 -0.90 21.70
N LEU A 19 5.35 -1.39 20.50
CA LEU A 19 4.63 -0.62 19.49
C LEU A 19 3.22 -0.21 20.01
N ALA A 20 2.53 -1.12 20.67
CA ALA A 20 1.25 -0.82 21.31
C ALA A 20 1.38 0.21 22.45
N GLY A 21 2.45 0.11 23.26
CA GLY A 21 2.73 1.06 24.32
C GLY A 21 3.09 2.47 23.83
N THR A 22 3.61 2.60 22.60
CA THR A 22 3.99 3.90 21.98
C THR A 22 2.93 4.38 20.97
N ARG A 23 1.74 3.75 20.96
CA ARG A 23 0.68 4.03 19.98
C ARG A 23 0.28 5.50 19.93
N ALA A 24 0.03 6.11 21.07
CA ALA A 24 -0.47 7.49 21.14
C ALA A 24 0.54 8.48 20.57
N GLU A 25 1.81 8.29 20.90
CA GLU A 25 2.90 9.12 20.42
C GLU A 25 3.14 8.95 18.91
N ILE A 26 3.07 7.72 18.39
CA ILE A 26 3.21 7.46 16.95
C ILE A 26 2.05 8.09 16.17
N VAL A 27 0.82 8.02 16.69
CA VAL A 27 -0.36 8.65 16.10
C VAL A 27 -0.20 10.17 16.05
N ALA A 28 0.26 10.78 17.16
CA ALA A 28 0.52 12.22 17.20
C ALA A 28 1.65 12.62 16.24
N ALA A 29 2.73 11.85 16.19
CA ALA A 29 3.84 12.07 15.27
C ALA A 29 3.41 11.99 13.80
N ALA A 30 2.58 11.03 13.41
CA ALA A 30 2.06 10.90 12.05
C ALA A 30 1.16 12.09 11.64
N ALA A 31 0.37 12.61 12.59
CA ALA A 31 -0.41 13.82 12.37
C ALA A 31 0.50 15.04 12.15
N ASP A 32 1.61 15.15 12.90
CA ASP A 32 2.57 16.23 12.78
C ASP A 32 3.46 16.12 11.55
N ASP A 33 3.94 14.93 11.24
CA ASP A 33 4.82 14.68 10.10
C ASP A 33 4.10 14.86 8.76
N ILE A 34 3.01 14.13 8.56
CA ILE A 34 2.37 14.00 7.23
C ILE A 34 0.89 14.41 7.19
N GLY A 35 0.34 14.89 8.29
CA GLY A 35 -1.08 15.25 8.36
C GLY A 35 -2.03 14.03 8.39
N ALA A 36 -1.54 12.85 8.78
CA ALA A 36 -2.36 11.64 8.83
C ALA A 36 -3.45 11.77 9.90
N PRO A 37 -4.74 11.56 9.57
CA PRO A 37 -5.80 11.59 10.56
C PRO A 37 -5.56 10.56 11.68
N CYS A 38 -5.70 10.98 12.94
CA CYS A 38 -5.36 10.17 14.12
C CYS A 38 -6.10 8.82 14.15
N ARG A 39 -7.36 8.77 13.68
CA ARG A 39 -8.11 7.52 13.56
C ARG A 39 -7.49 6.54 12.55
N ILE A 40 -6.87 7.06 11.49
CA ILE A 40 -6.25 6.25 10.43
C ILE A 40 -4.86 5.79 10.88
N ALA A 41 -4.05 6.71 11.39
CA ALA A 41 -2.75 6.37 11.96
C ALA A 41 -2.87 5.37 13.13
N GLY A 42 -3.93 5.51 13.95
CA GLY A 42 -4.23 4.53 15.00
C GLY A 42 -4.52 3.13 14.47
N LEU A 43 -5.32 3.03 13.40
CA LEU A 43 -5.59 1.74 12.76
C LEU A 43 -4.32 1.11 12.17
N GLU A 44 -3.39 1.89 11.61
CA GLU A 44 -2.11 1.37 11.11
C GLU A 44 -1.29 0.72 12.23
N VAL A 45 -1.20 1.38 13.39
CA VAL A 45 -0.50 0.82 14.55
C VAL A 45 -1.20 -0.44 15.05
N ASP A 46 -2.53 -0.41 15.18
CA ASP A 46 -3.30 -1.56 15.68
C ASP A 46 -3.16 -2.78 14.76
N LEU A 47 -3.22 -2.60 13.43
CA LEU A 47 -3.00 -3.66 12.45
C LEU A 47 -1.56 -4.19 12.49
N ALA A 48 -0.58 -3.32 12.66
CA ALA A 48 0.83 -3.72 12.79
C ALA A 48 1.06 -4.56 14.06
N VAL A 49 0.48 -4.15 15.19
CA VAL A 49 0.53 -4.88 16.45
C VAL A 49 -0.13 -6.26 16.33
N GLU A 50 -1.32 -6.32 15.76
CA GLU A 50 -2.03 -7.58 15.55
C GLU A 50 -1.23 -8.52 14.63
N HIS A 51 -0.69 -7.98 13.53
CA HIS A 51 0.11 -8.77 12.60
C HIS A 51 1.33 -9.39 13.29
N LEU A 52 2.10 -8.62 14.06
CA LEU A 52 3.28 -9.11 14.78
C LEU A 52 2.91 -10.18 15.81
N ARG A 53 1.83 -9.97 16.59
CA ARG A 53 1.34 -10.94 17.58
C ARG A 53 0.90 -12.27 17.00
N THR A 54 0.42 -12.23 15.77
CA THR A 54 -0.13 -13.42 15.09
C THR A 54 0.83 -14.03 14.07
N MET A 55 2.13 -13.67 14.08
CA MET A 55 3.13 -14.16 13.13
C MET A 55 3.34 -15.68 13.15
N ALA A 56 2.90 -16.37 14.20
CA ALA A 56 2.96 -17.83 14.29
C ALA A 56 2.26 -18.54 13.11
N VAL A 57 1.24 -17.94 12.50
CA VAL A 57 0.55 -18.50 11.33
C VAL A 57 1.43 -18.55 10.08
N GLU A 58 2.53 -17.76 10.04
CA GLU A 58 3.49 -17.73 8.93
C GLU A 58 4.69 -18.67 9.13
N VAL A 59 4.80 -19.38 10.26
CA VAL A 59 5.87 -20.33 10.53
C VAL A 59 6.03 -21.37 9.42
N PRO A 60 4.96 -21.94 8.83
CA PRO A 60 5.12 -22.89 7.72
C PRO A 60 5.85 -22.31 6.50
N GLN A 61 5.89 -20.99 6.35
CA GLN A 61 6.60 -20.33 5.25
C GLN A 61 8.12 -20.28 5.44
N VAL A 62 8.60 -20.41 6.69
CA VAL A 62 10.02 -20.25 7.03
C VAL A 62 10.66 -21.51 7.62
N GLU A 63 9.86 -22.48 8.07
CA GLU A 63 10.34 -23.72 8.67
C GLU A 63 11.15 -24.55 7.66
N GLY A 64 12.33 -25.03 8.07
CA GLY A 64 13.25 -25.78 7.19
C GLY A 64 13.99 -24.94 6.15
N ARG A 65 13.82 -23.60 6.15
CA ARG A 65 14.46 -22.69 5.20
C ARG A 65 15.57 -21.88 5.84
N SER A 66 16.49 -21.38 5.01
CA SER A 66 17.64 -20.59 5.43
C SER A 66 17.44 -19.08 5.24
N PRO A 67 17.92 -18.22 6.14
CA PRO A 67 17.88 -16.77 5.96
C PRO A 67 18.79 -16.32 4.81
N TYR A 68 18.47 -15.18 4.23
CA TYR A 68 19.36 -14.48 3.28
C TYR A 68 20.55 -13.80 4.00
N GLY A 69 20.37 -13.39 5.27
CA GLY A 69 21.32 -12.58 6.05
C GLY A 69 20.70 -11.22 6.40
N THR A 70 21.08 -10.15 5.71
CA THR A 70 20.47 -8.83 5.91
C THR A 70 19.46 -8.53 4.82
N VAL A 71 18.24 -8.17 5.25
CA VAL A 71 17.18 -7.58 4.43
C VAL A 71 17.19 -6.08 4.68
N ALA A 72 17.32 -5.26 3.63
CA ALA A 72 17.22 -3.82 3.74
C ALA A 72 15.90 -3.31 3.14
N ALA A 73 15.32 -2.25 3.74
CA ALA A 73 14.09 -1.65 3.24
C ALA A 73 14.12 -0.12 3.32
N ILE A 74 13.57 0.55 2.31
CA ILE A 74 13.22 1.97 2.35
C ILE A 74 11.72 2.07 2.58
N PHE A 75 11.34 2.62 3.73
CA PHE A 75 9.92 2.81 4.05
C PHE A 75 9.34 4.00 3.29
N PRO A 76 8.08 3.88 2.84
CA PRO A 76 7.36 5.03 2.28
C PRO A 76 7.09 6.07 3.38
N TYR A 77 6.58 7.23 2.99
CA TYR A 77 6.20 8.28 3.95
C TYR A 77 4.93 7.94 4.75
N ASP A 78 4.13 7.02 4.26
CA ASP A 78 2.91 6.50 4.87
C ASP A 78 3.12 5.08 5.42
N ALA A 79 2.26 4.64 6.34
CA ALA A 79 2.18 3.27 6.82
C ALA A 79 3.49 2.66 7.38
N ALA A 80 4.38 3.47 7.98
CA ALA A 80 5.65 2.97 8.55
C ALA A 80 5.45 1.83 9.58
N PRO A 81 4.47 1.87 10.51
CA PRO A 81 4.18 0.73 11.40
C PRO A 81 3.81 -0.54 10.65
N ILE A 82 3.01 -0.43 9.58
CA ILE A 82 2.63 -1.58 8.75
C ILE A 82 3.84 -2.17 8.03
N MET A 83 4.76 -1.35 7.53
CA MET A 83 5.98 -1.82 6.87
C MET A 83 6.92 -2.52 7.86
N LEU A 84 7.06 -1.98 9.08
CA LEU A 84 7.80 -2.65 10.15
C LEU A 84 7.23 -4.05 10.43
N ALA A 85 5.92 -4.15 10.55
CA ALA A 85 5.26 -5.42 10.84
C ALA A 85 5.34 -6.40 9.67
N ARG A 86 4.94 -5.97 8.46
CA ARG A 86 4.82 -6.84 7.29
C ARG A 86 6.18 -7.28 6.74
N VAL A 87 7.12 -6.35 6.55
CA VAL A 87 8.44 -6.67 5.98
C VAL A 87 9.45 -7.00 7.08
N GLY A 88 9.50 -6.19 8.14
CA GLY A 88 10.41 -6.41 9.25
C GLY A 88 10.08 -7.68 10.04
N GLY A 89 8.79 -7.89 10.34
CA GLY A 89 8.31 -9.12 10.98
C GLY A 89 8.65 -10.36 10.17
N ALA A 90 8.39 -10.35 8.87
CA ALA A 90 8.73 -11.45 7.97
C ALA A 90 10.25 -11.71 7.89
N ALA A 91 11.05 -10.65 7.81
CA ALA A 91 12.51 -10.75 7.78
C ALA A 91 13.05 -11.42 9.07
N VAL A 92 12.61 -10.95 10.23
CA VAL A 92 13.04 -11.48 11.53
C VAL A 92 12.52 -12.89 11.76
N LEU A 93 11.26 -13.20 11.40
CA LEU A 93 10.73 -14.55 11.47
C LEU A 93 11.57 -15.52 10.64
N GLY A 94 11.99 -15.11 9.43
CA GLY A 94 12.89 -15.86 8.56
C GLY A 94 14.34 -15.96 9.06
N GLY A 95 14.69 -15.25 10.14
CA GLY A 95 16.03 -15.25 10.74
C GLY A 95 17.01 -14.26 10.12
N ASN A 96 16.52 -13.29 9.38
CA ASN A 96 17.34 -12.21 8.83
C ASN A 96 17.49 -11.07 9.83
N ARG A 97 18.54 -10.26 9.67
CA ARG A 97 18.61 -8.90 10.21
C ARG A 97 17.80 -7.99 9.29
N PHE A 98 17.17 -6.97 9.88
CA PHE A 98 16.34 -6.03 9.16
C PHE A 98 16.86 -4.60 9.29
N ARG A 99 17.51 -4.09 8.24
CA ARG A 99 18.04 -2.73 8.14
C ARG A 99 17.05 -1.87 7.36
N PHE A 100 16.65 -0.73 7.89
CA PHE A 100 15.64 0.08 7.21
C PHE A 100 15.81 1.58 7.45
N SER A 101 15.44 2.36 6.43
CA SER A 101 15.39 3.81 6.49
C SER A 101 13.97 4.31 6.35
N PHE A 102 13.79 5.58 6.68
CA PHE A 102 12.49 6.25 6.68
C PHE A 102 12.45 7.36 5.65
N SER A 103 11.24 7.75 5.25
CA SER A 103 11.06 8.97 4.49
C SER A 103 11.55 10.19 5.29
N SER A 104 12.19 11.13 4.61
CA SER A 104 12.55 12.44 5.20
C SER A 104 11.33 13.24 5.66
N GLN A 105 10.13 12.84 5.23
CA GLN A 105 8.86 13.47 5.61
C GLN A 105 8.32 12.97 6.96
N THR A 106 8.94 11.95 7.56
CA THR A 106 8.44 11.32 8.79
C THR A 106 9.49 11.27 9.92
N PRO A 107 10.14 12.41 10.26
CA PRO A 107 11.24 12.41 11.22
C PRO A 107 10.81 12.06 12.66
N LEU A 108 9.62 12.48 13.09
CA LEU A 108 9.10 12.19 14.43
C LEU A 108 8.70 10.71 14.54
N THR A 109 7.96 10.20 13.57
CA THR A 109 7.57 8.78 13.48
C THR A 109 8.81 7.89 13.41
N ALA A 110 9.83 8.26 12.63
CA ALA A 110 11.08 7.52 12.50
C ALA A 110 11.81 7.38 13.85
N ARG A 111 11.89 8.46 14.63
CA ARG A 111 12.52 8.44 15.96
C ARG A 111 11.79 7.48 16.90
N LEU A 112 10.46 7.56 16.96
CA LEU A 112 9.66 6.69 17.83
C LEU A 112 9.79 5.21 17.46
N ILE A 113 9.71 4.88 16.16
CA ILE A 113 9.91 3.50 15.72
C ILE A 113 11.34 3.01 16.03
N LYS A 114 12.35 3.86 15.88
CA LYS A 114 13.73 3.53 16.32
C LYS A 114 13.78 3.18 17.80
N GLU A 115 13.11 3.94 18.66
CA GLU A 115 13.04 3.69 20.10
C GLU A 115 12.27 2.39 20.42
N VAL A 116 11.20 2.09 19.69
CA VAL A 116 10.46 0.82 19.82
C VAL A 116 11.36 -0.37 19.59
N VAL A 117 12.19 -0.36 18.55
CA VAL A 117 13.01 -1.52 18.15
C VAL A 117 14.43 -1.51 18.76
N ALA A 118 14.81 -0.45 19.46
CA ALA A 118 16.18 -0.29 20.01
C ALA A 118 16.70 -1.46 20.86
N PRO A 119 15.87 -2.19 21.64
CA PRO A 119 16.36 -3.35 22.41
C PRO A 119 16.68 -4.59 21.58
N PHE A 120 16.28 -4.63 20.30
CA PHE A 120 16.33 -5.82 19.45
C PHE A 120 17.41 -5.68 18.37
N PRO A 121 18.56 -6.37 18.50
CA PRO A 121 19.69 -6.25 17.56
C PRO A 121 19.39 -6.79 16.16
N GLU A 122 18.27 -7.49 15.97
CA GLU A 122 17.77 -7.92 14.67
C GLU A 122 17.26 -6.75 13.82
N PHE A 123 16.93 -5.61 14.44
CA PHE A 123 16.46 -4.40 13.76
C PHE A 123 17.54 -3.33 13.75
N GLU A 124 17.86 -2.81 12.57
CA GLU A 124 18.84 -1.73 12.34
C GLU A 124 18.16 -0.50 11.71
N PRO A 125 17.45 0.33 12.48
CA PRO A 125 16.83 1.54 11.96
C PRO A 125 17.88 2.62 11.66
N VAL A 126 17.90 3.13 10.43
CA VAL A 126 18.77 4.22 9.97
C VAL A 126 17.95 5.50 9.88
N VAL A 127 18.23 6.46 10.73
CA VAL A 127 17.55 7.75 10.80
C VAL A 127 18.52 8.87 10.45
N GLY A 128 18.07 9.86 9.69
CA GLY A 128 18.87 11.03 9.31
C GLY A 128 19.73 10.87 8.06
N MET A 129 19.73 9.68 7.44
CA MET A 129 20.33 9.47 6.12
C MET A 129 19.26 9.64 5.05
N ASP A 130 19.61 10.29 3.93
CA ASP A 130 18.70 10.36 2.81
C ASP A 130 18.52 8.98 2.15
N ASN A 131 17.33 8.73 1.64
CA ASN A 131 16.95 7.42 1.10
C ASN A 131 17.76 7.00 -0.11
N ARG A 132 18.27 7.95 -0.90
CA ARG A 132 19.09 7.65 -2.07
C ARG A 132 20.46 7.12 -1.63
N SER A 133 21.13 7.81 -0.71
CA SER A 133 22.40 7.37 -0.14
C SER A 133 22.27 6.03 0.58
N PHE A 134 21.19 5.84 1.38
CA PHE A 134 20.91 4.57 2.03
C PHE A 134 20.72 3.43 1.01
N GLY A 135 19.93 3.66 -0.04
CA GLY A 135 19.68 2.66 -1.08
C GLY A 135 20.96 2.26 -1.82
N HIS A 136 21.79 3.23 -2.23
CA HIS A 136 23.09 2.97 -2.88
C HIS A 136 24.04 2.18 -1.98
N GLN A 137 24.15 2.55 -0.69
CA GLN A 137 24.95 1.78 0.25
C GLN A 137 24.45 0.34 0.39
N CYS A 138 23.13 0.13 0.51
CA CYS A 138 22.56 -1.20 0.61
C CYS A 138 22.75 -2.04 -0.67
N VAL A 139 22.71 -1.43 -1.84
CA VAL A 139 23.01 -2.14 -3.10
C VAL A 139 24.45 -2.62 -3.14
N GLN A 140 25.40 -1.80 -2.67
CA GLN A 140 26.83 -2.11 -2.72
C GLN A 140 27.29 -3.00 -1.57
N ASP A 141 26.57 -3.01 -0.40
CA ASP A 141 26.94 -3.81 0.76
C ASP A 141 26.74 -5.33 0.48
N PRO A 142 27.80 -6.15 0.51
CA PRO A 142 27.69 -7.59 0.26
C PRO A 142 26.90 -8.34 1.32
N GLN A 143 26.74 -7.77 2.53
CA GLN A 143 25.92 -8.37 3.60
C GLN A 143 24.43 -8.19 3.35
N VAL A 144 24.02 -7.16 2.63
CA VAL A 144 22.63 -6.94 2.23
C VAL A 144 22.32 -7.81 1.02
N ARG A 145 21.52 -8.84 1.22
CA ARG A 145 21.15 -9.80 0.16
C ARG A 145 19.79 -9.51 -0.45
N VAL A 146 18.93 -8.83 0.29
CA VAL A 146 17.58 -8.45 -0.14
C VAL A 146 17.41 -6.96 0.05
N LEU A 147 16.89 -6.29 -0.98
CA LEU A 147 16.57 -4.87 -0.92
C LEU A 147 15.09 -4.64 -1.29
N PHE A 148 14.36 -4.00 -0.39
CA PHE A 148 12.96 -3.65 -0.55
C PHE A 148 12.81 -2.13 -0.67
N ILE A 149 12.29 -1.65 -1.81
CA ILE A 149 12.08 -0.21 -2.03
C ILE A 149 10.60 0.06 -2.29
N SER A 150 9.99 0.85 -1.42
CA SER A 150 8.67 1.41 -1.65
C SER A 150 8.80 2.73 -2.42
N GLY A 151 8.22 2.78 -3.62
CA GLY A 151 8.25 3.98 -4.45
C GLY A 151 7.71 3.72 -5.86
N GLY A 152 7.46 4.79 -6.61
CA GLY A 152 6.96 4.68 -7.99
C GLY A 152 7.93 3.96 -8.93
N GLY A 153 7.42 3.60 -10.12
CA GLY A 153 8.16 2.80 -11.11
C GLY A 153 9.52 3.37 -11.50
N GLU A 154 9.68 4.69 -11.55
CA GLU A 154 10.97 5.34 -11.86
C GLU A 154 12.04 5.04 -10.81
N VAL A 155 11.67 5.10 -9.52
CA VAL A 155 12.58 4.80 -8.40
C VAL A 155 12.96 3.32 -8.43
N GLY A 156 11.96 2.44 -8.55
CA GLY A 156 12.19 1.00 -8.68
C GLY A 156 13.11 0.65 -9.84
N ASN A 157 12.90 1.23 -11.02
CA ASN A 157 13.74 1.00 -12.20
C ASN A 157 15.19 1.53 -12.05
N ALA A 158 15.37 2.65 -11.33
CA ALA A 158 16.72 3.18 -11.07
C ALA A 158 17.54 2.20 -10.23
N TYR A 159 17.00 1.74 -9.09
CA TYR A 159 17.67 0.75 -8.23
C TYR A 159 17.79 -0.63 -8.87
N ALA A 160 16.82 -1.04 -9.67
CA ALA A 160 16.88 -2.32 -10.38
C ALA A 160 18.08 -2.39 -11.31
N ARG A 161 18.47 -1.30 -11.97
CA ARG A 161 19.67 -1.24 -12.82
C ARG A 161 20.95 -1.45 -12.02
N GLU A 162 21.04 -0.86 -10.82
CA GLU A 162 22.19 -1.07 -9.94
C GLU A 162 22.21 -2.48 -9.33
N ALA A 163 21.06 -2.94 -8.81
CA ALA A 163 20.93 -4.26 -8.21
C ALA A 163 21.27 -5.41 -9.17
N ARG A 164 21.15 -5.18 -10.48
CA ARG A 164 21.58 -6.14 -11.55
C ARG A 164 23.08 -6.45 -11.53
N ALA A 165 23.90 -5.49 -11.11
CA ALA A 165 25.34 -5.67 -11.01
C ALA A 165 25.75 -6.51 -9.78
N PHE A 166 24.81 -6.75 -8.85
CA PHE A 166 25.04 -7.45 -7.61
C PHE A 166 24.07 -8.64 -7.49
N ASP A 167 24.53 -9.72 -6.85
CA ASP A 167 23.71 -10.92 -6.62
C ASP A 167 22.69 -10.68 -5.49
N LYS A 168 21.62 -9.95 -5.78
CA LYS A 168 20.60 -9.50 -4.81
C LYS A 168 19.19 -9.83 -5.27
N LEU A 169 18.35 -10.10 -4.29
CA LEU A 169 16.91 -10.12 -4.45
C LEU A 169 16.39 -8.69 -4.24
N PHE A 170 15.72 -8.14 -5.25
CA PHE A 170 15.25 -6.77 -5.23
C PHE A 170 13.74 -6.68 -5.40
N PHE A 171 13.07 -6.08 -4.42
CA PHE A 171 11.65 -5.79 -4.45
C PHE A 171 11.42 -4.33 -4.81
N ALA A 172 10.78 -4.07 -5.93
CA ALA A 172 10.23 -2.76 -6.25
C ALA A 172 8.83 -2.66 -5.64
N GLY A 173 8.65 -1.71 -4.74
CA GLY A 173 7.41 -1.48 -4.03
C GLY A 173 6.38 -0.74 -4.88
N PRO A 174 5.11 -0.87 -4.54
CA PRO A 174 4.02 -0.63 -5.45
C PRO A 174 3.69 0.84 -5.69
N SER A 175 3.40 1.13 -6.94
CA SER A 175 2.50 2.19 -7.36
C SER A 175 1.14 1.58 -7.69
N GLY A 176 0.05 2.28 -7.42
CA GLY A 176 -1.29 1.72 -7.64
C GLY A 176 -2.28 2.69 -8.24
N LEU A 177 -3.21 2.15 -9.01
CA LEU A 177 -4.38 2.86 -9.52
C LEU A 177 -5.62 1.94 -9.42
N PRO A 178 -5.96 1.48 -8.19
CA PRO A 178 -6.96 0.47 -7.98
C PRO A 178 -8.34 0.86 -8.49
N PRO A 179 -9.01 0.03 -9.30
CA PRO A 179 -10.41 0.17 -9.66
C PRO A 179 -11.33 -0.56 -8.69
N ALA A 180 -12.60 -0.11 -8.63
CA ALA A 180 -13.73 -0.91 -8.20
C ALA A 180 -14.65 -1.19 -9.39
N ILE A 181 -15.28 -2.36 -9.43
CA ILE A 181 -16.30 -2.73 -10.39
C ILE A 181 -17.61 -2.98 -9.62
N LEU A 182 -18.67 -2.30 -10.01
CA LEU A 182 -20.02 -2.56 -9.52
C LEU A 182 -20.82 -3.15 -10.67
N PHE A 183 -20.97 -4.48 -10.65
CA PHE A 183 -21.77 -5.21 -11.63
C PHE A 183 -23.25 -4.90 -11.46
N LYS A 184 -24.08 -5.28 -12.43
CA LYS A 184 -25.51 -4.99 -12.47
C LYS A 184 -26.25 -5.35 -11.17
N ASP A 185 -25.87 -6.44 -10.53
CA ASP A 185 -26.45 -6.98 -9.28
C ASP A 185 -25.64 -6.63 -8.03
N ALA A 186 -24.72 -5.66 -8.11
CA ALA A 186 -23.88 -5.28 -6.98
C ALA A 186 -24.72 -4.85 -5.75
N PRO A 187 -24.41 -5.36 -4.55
CA PRO A 187 -25.08 -4.99 -3.32
C PRO A 187 -24.64 -3.57 -2.91
N LEU A 188 -25.33 -2.54 -3.37
CA LEU A 188 -24.96 -1.12 -3.20
C LEU A 188 -24.78 -0.72 -1.74
N ALA A 189 -25.56 -1.31 -0.82
CA ALA A 189 -25.43 -1.04 0.62
C ALA A 189 -24.05 -1.43 1.18
N GLN A 190 -23.38 -2.41 0.57
CA GLN A 190 -22.00 -2.83 0.90
C GLN A 190 -20.97 -2.13 0.01
N ALA A 191 -21.21 -2.08 -1.31
CA ALA A 191 -20.27 -1.59 -2.30
C ALA A 191 -19.96 -0.09 -2.12
N VAL A 192 -20.98 0.74 -1.92
CA VAL A 192 -20.82 2.20 -1.84
C VAL A 192 -19.99 2.64 -0.63
N PRO A 193 -20.24 2.15 0.60
CA PRO A 193 -19.38 2.45 1.74
C PRO A 193 -17.92 2.04 1.53
N PHE A 194 -17.68 0.90 0.92
CA PHE A 194 -16.32 0.47 0.57
C PHE A 194 -15.68 1.43 -0.42
N VAL A 195 -16.35 1.75 -1.52
CA VAL A 195 -15.81 2.64 -2.57
C VAL A 195 -15.45 4.00 -1.99
N VAL A 196 -16.36 4.64 -1.25
CA VAL A 196 -16.13 5.98 -0.67
C VAL A 196 -15.00 5.95 0.35
N LYS A 197 -15.06 5.06 1.32
CA LYS A 197 -14.04 4.98 2.37
C LYS A 197 -12.66 4.65 1.80
N ARG A 198 -12.58 3.72 0.85
CA ARG A 198 -11.31 3.33 0.21
C ARG A 198 -10.76 4.38 -0.73
N ALA A 199 -11.58 5.23 -1.33
CA ALA A 199 -11.11 6.32 -2.20
C ALA A 199 -10.49 7.46 -1.38
N PHE A 200 -11.06 7.77 -0.21
CA PHE A 200 -10.71 8.97 0.55
C PHE A 200 -9.93 8.72 1.84
N ILE A 201 -9.67 7.46 2.21
CA ILE A 201 -8.84 7.14 3.37
C ILE A 201 -7.48 7.83 3.28
N ASN A 202 -7.05 8.48 4.37
CA ASN A 202 -5.81 9.27 4.44
C ASN A 202 -5.66 10.25 3.26
N GLY A 203 -6.76 10.91 2.85
CA GLY A 203 -6.73 11.80 1.70
C GLY A 203 -6.36 11.12 0.38
N GLY A 204 -6.59 9.84 0.24
CA GLY A 204 -6.27 9.09 -0.98
C GLY A 204 -4.78 8.88 -1.22
N GLN A 205 -3.96 8.89 -0.17
CA GLN A 205 -2.50 8.85 -0.27
C GLN A 205 -1.89 7.43 -0.22
N TYR A 206 -2.67 6.36 0.00
CA TYR A 206 -2.17 4.99 -0.09
C TYR A 206 -2.18 4.45 -1.52
N CYS A 207 -1.22 3.59 -1.83
CA CYS A 207 -1.19 2.84 -3.10
C CYS A 207 -2.43 1.95 -3.31
N THR A 208 -3.13 1.60 -2.23
CA THR A 208 -4.35 0.78 -2.23
C THR A 208 -5.64 1.58 -2.31
N THR A 209 -5.60 2.92 -2.37
CA THR A 209 -6.80 3.74 -2.47
C THR A 209 -7.44 3.65 -3.85
N LEU A 210 -8.77 3.51 -3.88
CA LEU A 210 -9.52 3.49 -5.12
C LEU A 210 -9.45 4.84 -5.83
N LYS A 211 -9.27 4.80 -7.15
CA LYS A 211 -9.20 6.02 -7.98
C LYS A 211 -10.27 6.06 -9.05
N ARG A 212 -10.90 4.93 -9.32
CA ARG A 212 -11.96 4.82 -10.34
C ARG A 212 -12.94 3.72 -9.95
N ALA A 213 -14.22 3.94 -10.27
CA ALA A 213 -15.29 2.96 -10.12
C ALA A 213 -16.03 2.80 -11.44
N TYR A 214 -15.98 1.60 -12.00
CA TYR A 214 -16.77 1.20 -13.17
C TYR A 214 -18.11 0.68 -12.69
N ILE A 215 -19.20 1.37 -13.05
CA ILE A 215 -20.53 1.09 -12.50
C ILE A 215 -21.50 0.79 -13.64
N HIS A 216 -22.17 -0.36 -13.58
CA HIS A 216 -23.16 -0.73 -14.57
C HIS A 216 -24.27 0.32 -14.66
N ARG A 217 -24.67 0.70 -15.88
CA ARG A 217 -25.60 1.82 -16.14
C ARG A 217 -26.94 1.68 -15.44
N GLU A 218 -27.47 0.47 -15.33
CA GLU A 218 -28.77 0.24 -14.68
C GLU A 218 -28.78 0.62 -13.18
N ILE A 219 -27.66 0.48 -12.47
CA ILE A 219 -27.53 0.83 -11.05
C ILE A 219 -26.80 2.16 -10.84
N TYR A 220 -26.29 2.78 -11.92
CA TYR A 220 -25.45 3.97 -11.82
C TYR A 220 -26.14 5.14 -11.13
N GLY A 221 -27.41 5.41 -11.45
CA GLY A 221 -28.16 6.52 -10.86
C GLY A 221 -28.28 6.42 -9.34
N GLU A 222 -28.61 5.22 -8.85
CA GLU A 222 -28.72 4.94 -7.42
C GLU A 222 -27.34 4.95 -6.73
N ALA A 223 -26.35 4.25 -7.30
CA ALA A 223 -24.99 4.23 -6.77
C ALA A 223 -24.41 5.65 -6.65
N ARG A 224 -24.56 6.48 -7.70
CA ARG A 224 -24.10 7.88 -7.67
C ARG A 224 -24.77 8.68 -6.56
N LYS A 225 -26.08 8.56 -6.38
CA LYS A 225 -26.83 9.24 -5.32
C LYS A 225 -26.31 8.83 -3.94
N MET A 226 -26.09 7.54 -3.71
CA MET A 226 -25.55 7.03 -2.45
C MET A 226 -24.11 7.47 -2.21
N ILE A 227 -23.25 7.46 -3.25
CA ILE A 227 -21.86 7.93 -3.16
C ILE A 227 -21.83 9.41 -2.76
N LEU A 228 -22.61 10.27 -3.42
CA LEU A 228 -22.69 11.70 -3.09
C LEU A 228 -23.17 11.93 -1.67
N ALA A 229 -24.16 11.18 -1.20
CA ALA A 229 -24.63 11.27 0.19
C ALA A 229 -23.53 10.91 1.20
N GLN A 230 -22.79 9.84 0.96
CA GLN A 230 -21.70 9.42 1.85
C GLN A 230 -20.46 10.34 1.78
N MET A 231 -20.21 10.96 0.63
CA MET A 231 -19.13 11.94 0.51
C MET A 231 -19.37 13.19 1.34
N ALA A 232 -20.63 13.56 1.61
CA ALA A 232 -20.96 14.68 2.49
C ALA A 232 -20.47 14.47 3.93
N ASP A 233 -20.27 13.22 4.35
CA ASP A 233 -19.74 12.84 5.67
C ASP A 233 -18.21 12.81 5.73
N ILE A 234 -17.52 12.99 4.60
CA ILE A 234 -16.05 13.02 4.55
C ILE A 234 -15.53 14.34 5.08
N ARG A 235 -15.10 14.34 6.32
CA ARG A 235 -14.60 15.56 6.99
C ARG A 235 -13.15 15.81 6.66
N VAL A 236 -12.88 17.02 6.16
CA VAL A 236 -11.54 17.58 6.00
C VAL A 236 -11.25 18.47 7.20
N GLY A 237 -10.10 18.32 7.85
CA GLY A 237 -9.82 19.12 9.06
C GLY A 237 -8.54 18.71 9.79
N ASP A 238 -8.40 19.21 11.01
CA ASP A 238 -7.26 18.90 11.88
C ASP A 238 -7.08 17.37 11.98
N PRO A 239 -5.90 16.81 11.66
CA PRO A 239 -5.64 15.40 11.74
C PRO A 239 -5.76 14.82 13.16
N ARG A 240 -5.71 15.66 14.18
CA ARG A 240 -5.92 15.26 15.59
C ARG A 240 -7.39 15.12 15.98
N ASP A 241 -8.33 15.70 15.21
CA ASP A 241 -9.75 15.48 15.44
C ASP A 241 -10.13 14.04 15.01
N PRO A 242 -10.70 13.21 15.90
CA PRO A 242 -11.07 11.84 15.58
C PRO A 242 -12.16 11.70 14.51
N LEU A 243 -12.85 12.77 14.18
CA LEU A 243 -13.85 12.80 13.09
C LEU A 243 -13.21 13.13 11.73
N THR A 244 -11.99 13.61 11.70
CA THR A 244 -11.28 13.93 10.45
C THR A 244 -11.01 12.66 9.64
N TRP A 245 -11.32 12.71 8.36
CA TRP A 245 -11.03 11.67 7.38
C TRP A 245 -9.89 12.04 6.44
N ILE A 246 -9.77 13.31 6.11
CA ILE A 246 -8.74 13.90 5.27
C ILE A 246 -8.05 15.02 6.04
N GLY A 247 -6.78 14.84 6.35
CA GLY A 247 -5.89 15.87 6.88
C GLY A 247 -5.20 16.68 5.77
N PRO A 248 -4.27 17.57 6.10
CA PRO A 248 -3.51 18.31 5.11
C PRO A 248 -2.61 17.38 4.31
N ILE A 249 -2.55 17.58 2.98
CA ILE A 249 -1.66 16.82 2.08
C ILE A 249 -0.34 17.58 1.98
N ARG A 250 0.59 17.26 2.89
CA ARG A 250 1.86 17.98 3.02
C ARG A 250 2.86 17.65 1.93
N LEU A 251 2.80 16.43 1.37
CA LEU A 251 3.78 15.99 0.37
C LEU A 251 3.55 16.69 -0.97
N ALA A 252 4.50 17.55 -1.36
CA ALA A 252 4.44 18.30 -2.62
C ALA A 252 4.32 17.38 -3.86
N ARG A 253 4.99 16.21 -3.83
CA ARG A 253 4.89 15.21 -4.91
C ARG A 253 3.46 14.70 -5.06
N THR A 254 2.74 14.43 -3.98
CA THR A 254 1.34 14.00 -4.03
C THR A 254 0.47 15.05 -4.72
N ARG A 255 0.66 16.32 -4.35
CA ARG A 255 -0.07 17.44 -4.97
C ARG A 255 0.23 17.55 -6.46
N ALA A 256 1.50 17.43 -6.85
CA ALA A 256 1.91 17.49 -8.26
C ALA A 256 1.37 16.31 -9.10
N LEU A 257 1.29 15.11 -8.51
CA LEU A 257 0.67 13.95 -9.16
C LEU A 257 -0.81 14.16 -9.40
N LEU A 258 -1.49 14.75 -8.42
CA LEU A 258 -2.91 15.09 -8.54
C LEU A 258 -3.14 16.16 -9.61
N ASP A 259 -2.33 17.23 -9.62
CA ASP A 259 -2.42 18.29 -10.63
C ASP A 259 -2.23 17.74 -12.05
N ARG A 260 -1.27 16.83 -12.25
CA ARG A 260 -1.07 16.13 -13.53
C ARG A 260 -2.28 15.27 -13.94
N ALA A 261 -2.86 14.56 -12.99
CA ALA A 261 -4.03 13.73 -13.26
C ALA A 261 -5.25 14.59 -13.62
N LEU A 262 -5.45 15.72 -12.94
CA LEU A 262 -6.50 16.70 -13.25
C LEU A 262 -6.33 17.27 -14.66
N ALA A 263 -5.12 17.66 -15.03
CA ALA A 263 -4.82 18.18 -16.36
C ALA A 263 -5.01 17.15 -17.48
N ALA A 264 -4.98 15.85 -17.15
CA ALA A 264 -5.18 14.76 -18.11
C ALA A 264 -6.64 14.33 -18.25
N LEU A 265 -7.58 14.90 -17.47
CA LEU A 265 -9.00 14.59 -17.59
C LEU A 265 -9.52 15.12 -18.94
N GLN A 266 -10.28 14.27 -19.64
CA GLN A 266 -10.97 14.62 -20.88
C GLN A 266 -12.48 14.71 -20.62
N ASP A 267 -13.06 15.87 -20.86
CA ASP A 267 -14.49 16.15 -20.69
C ASP A 267 -15.08 15.68 -19.33
N PRO A 268 -14.44 16.01 -18.18
CA PRO A 268 -14.94 15.58 -16.89
C PRO A 268 -16.19 16.39 -16.50
N LYS A 269 -17.21 15.67 -16.03
CA LYS A 269 -18.32 16.29 -15.31
C LYS A 269 -18.02 16.26 -13.81
N PHE A 270 -17.70 17.39 -13.23
CA PHE A 270 -17.48 17.47 -11.79
C PHE A 270 -18.80 17.32 -11.03
N LEU A 271 -18.93 16.24 -10.26
CA LEU A 271 -20.07 15.98 -9.39
C LEU A 271 -19.84 16.60 -8.01
N VAL A 272 -18.59 16.57 -7.54
CA VAL A 272 -18.09 17.33 -6.40
C VAL A 272 -16.86 18.08 -6.88
N PRO A 273 -16.86 19.44 -6.88
CA PRO A 273 -15.76 20.22 -7.43
C PRO A 273 -14.49 20.07 -6.60
N TYR A 274 -13.35 20.13 -7.28
CA TYR A 274 -12.05 20.17 -6.62
C TYR A 274 -11.88 21.50 -5.87
N GLN A 275 -11.58 21.38 -4.58
CA GLN A 275 -11.29 22.53 -3.71
C GLN A 275 -9.89 22.34 -3.11
N ARG A 276 -9.09 23.37 -3.19
CA ARG A 276 -7.73 23.40 -2.64
C ARG A 276 -7.41 24.74 -2.01
N ASP A 277 -6.90 24.69 -0.79
CA ASP A 277 -6.31 25.82 -0.10
C ASP A 277 -4.97 25.38 0.50
N GLY A 278 -3.87 25.69 -0.21
CA GLY A 278 -2.52 25.25 0.16
C GLY A 278 -2.39 23.73 0.23
N GLU A 279 -2.20 23.21 1.45
CA GLU A 279 -2.10 21.76 1.74
C GLU A 279 -3.47 21.08 1.94
N TRP A 280 -4.52 21.88 2.16
CA TRP A 280 -5.87 21.41 2.35
C TRP A 280 -6.52 21.11 1.01
N GLN A 281 -6.98 19.89 0.84
CA GLN A 281 -7.65 19.44 -0.38
C GLN A 281 -8.91 18.66 0.00
N GLY A 282 -10.05 19.12 -0.52
CA GLY A 282 -11.32 18.46 -0.37
C GLY A 282 -11.41 17.18 -1.21
N PRO A 283 -12.32 16.26 -0.81
CA PRO A 283 -12.65 15.12 -1.66
C PRO A 283 -13.35 15.64 -2.92
N PHE A 284 -12.96 15.14 -4.09
CA PHE A 284 -13.64 15.48 -5.33
C PHE A 284 -13.99 14.27 -6.17
N LEU A 285 -15.08 14.41 -6.91
CA LEU A 285 -15.71 13.35 -7.66
C LEU A 285 -15.97 13.82 -9.08
N VAL A 286 -15.56 13.02 -10.05
CA VAL A 286 -15.85 13.27 -11.45
C VAL A 286 -16.62 12.11 -12.06
N GLU A 287 -17.56 12.43 -12.94
CA GLU A 287 -18.15 11.47 -13.89
C GLU A 287 -17.40 11.60 -15.20
N ILE A 288 -16.84 10.49 -15.70
CA ILE A 288 -16.01 10.48 -16.89
C ILE A 288 -16.09 9.13 -17.60
N GLU A 289 -16.05 9.12 -18.93
CA GLU A 289 -16.08 7.89 -19.69
C GLU A 289 -14.78 7.07 -19.56
N LYS A 290 -13.63 7.77 -19.57
CA LYS A 290 -12.30 7.17 -19.48
C LYS A 290 -11.46 7.84 -18.39
N ALA A 291 -11.30 7.16 -17.28
CA ALA A 291 -10.41 7.61 -16.22
C ALA A 291 -8.94 7.60 -16.68
N PRO A 292 -8.12 8.57 -16.25
CA PRO A 292 -6.70 8.61 -16.61
C PRO A 292 -5.96 7.39 -16.06
N ASP A 293 -5.03 6.82 -16.87
CA ASP A 293 -4.16 5.73 -16.46
C ASP A 293 -2.76 6.28 -16.10
N LEU A 294 -2.73 7.08 -15.04
CA LEU A 294 -1.55 7.76 -14.51
C LEU A 294 -1.42 7.46 -13.02
N GLU A 295 -0.18 7.40 -12.52
CA GLU A 295 0.06 7.34 -11.07
C GLU A 295 -0.62 8.54 -10.40
N LEU A 296 -1.49 8.26 -9.44
CA LEU A 296 -2.37 9.24 -8.83
C LEU A 296 -2.51 9.00 -7.33
N PHE A 297 -2.15 10.00 -6.55
CA PHE A 297 -2.45 10.12 -5.12
C PHE A 297 -3.31 11.36 -4.87
N GLY A 298 -4.00 11.39 -3.74
CA GLY A 298 -4.88 12.49 -3.39
C GLY A 298 -6.37 12.09 -3.36
N PRO A 299 -7.25 12.97 -2.87
CA PRO A 299 -8.66 12.67 -2.59
C PRO A 299 -9.55 12.71 -3.84
N PHE A 300 -9.25 11.88 -4.79
CA PHE A 300 -9.89 11.79 -6.11
C PHE A 300 -10.63 10.47 -6.29
N LEU A 301 -11.83 10.53 -6.88
CA LEU A 301 -12.54 9.36 -7.38
C LEU A 301 -13.21 9.69 -8.73
N ALA A 302 -13.01 8.83 -9.72
CA ALA A 302 -13.73 8.87 -10.99
C ALA A 302 -14.84 7.82 -11.01
N LEU A 303 -16.06 8.23 -11.35
CA LEU A 303 -17.17 7.34 -11.68
C LEU A 303 -17.25 7.16 -13.19
N CYS A 304 -17.17 5.92 -13.64
CA CYS A 304 -17.17 5.55 -15.04
C CYS A 304 -18.40 4.69 -15.32
N PRO A 305 -19.50 5.26 -15.84
CA PRO A 305 -20.66 4.46 -16.22
C PRO A 305 -20.30 3.52 -17.38
N VAL A 306 -20.80 2.29 -17.33
CA VAL A 306 -20.58 1.26 -18.36
C VAL A 306 -21.88 0.61 -18.79
N GLU A 307 -21.96 0.24 -20.08
CA GLU A 307 -23.18 -0.33 -20.66
C GLU A 307 -23.40 -1.80 -20.28
N SER A 308 -22.33 -2.51 -19.89
CA SER A 308 -22.41 -3.92 -19.52
C SER A 308 -21.30 -4.32 -18.55
N ASP A 309 -21.51 -5.41 -17.81
CA ASP A 309 -20.52 -6.00 -16.93
C ASP A 309 -19.25 -6.42 -17.69
N ALA A 310 -19.39 -6.90 -18.93
CA ALA A 310 -18.25 -7.23 -19.79
C ALA A 310 -17.42 -5.99 -20.14
N GLN A 311 -18.06 -4.86 -20.40
CA GLN A 311 -17.37 -3.59 -20.64
C GLN A 311 -16.63 -3.11 -19.40
N ALA A 312 -17.22 -3.25 -18.19
CA ALA A 312 -16.57 -2.93 -16.94
C ALA A 312 -15.26 -3.71 -16.77
N VAL A 313 -15.30 -5.02 -17.02
CA VAL A 313 -14.11 -5.88 -16.97
C VAL A 313 -13.08 -5.42 -18.00
N THR A 314 -13.47 -5.22 -19.26
CA THR A 314 -12.55 -4.79 -20.32
C THR A 314 -11.86 -3.47 -20.01
N LYS A 315 -12.60 -2.46 -19.53
CA LYS A 315 -12.03 -1.17 -19.11
C LYS A 315 -11.08 -1.33 -17.91
N THR A 316 -11.41 -2.21 -16.97
CA THR A 316 -10.58 -2.51 -15.78
C THR A 316 -9.26 -3.15 -16.15
N LEU A 317 -9.26 -4.11 -17.08
CA LEU A 317 -8.04 -4.81 -17.51
C LEU A 317 -7.06 -3.90 -18.27
N ASN A 318 -7.52 -2.79 -18.83
CA ASN A 318 -6.69 -1.85 -19.59
C ASN A 318 -6.00 -0.84 -18.66
N THR A 319 -4.95 -1.29 -17.96
CA THR A 319 -4.17 -0.44 -17.05
C THR A 319 -2.70 -0.86 -17.03
N ARG A 320 -1.79 0.12 -16.90
CA ARG A 320 -0.36 -0.12 -16.65
C ARG A 320 -0.07 -0.39 -15.17
N TYR A 321 -1.02 -0.10 -14.28
CA TYR A 321 -0.89 -0.19 -12.82
C TYR A 321 -1.81 -1.25 -12.21
N PRO A 322 -1.65 -2.53 -12.54
CA PRO A 322 -2.51 -3.59 -12.05
C PRO A 322 -2.10 -4.04 -10.63
N PHE A 323 -2.29 -3.15 -9.66
CA PHE A 323 -1.98 -3.41 -8.26
C PHE A 323 -3.06 -4.25 -7.59
N SER A 324 -4.23 -3.66 -7.38
CA SER A 324 -5.39 -4.38 -6.86
C SER A 324 -6.66 -3.96 -7.58
N ALA A 325 -7.65 -4.85 -7.60
CA ALA A 325 -9.01 -4.56 -8.06
C ALA A 325 -10.02 -5.11 -7.07
N ALA A 326 -11.15 -4.42 -6.90
CA ALA A 326 -12.29 -4.93 -6.16
C ALA A 326 -13.50 -5.02 -7.08
N PHE A 327 -14.35 -6.02 -6.87
CA PHE A 327 -15.63 -6.08 -7.57
C PHE A 327 -16.76 -6.46 -6.63
N PHE A 328 -17.97 -6.03 -6.97
CA PHE A 328 -19.19 -6.28 -6.23
C PHE A 328 -20.26 -6.81 -7.17
N GLY A 329 -21.02 -7.82 -6.70
CA GLY A 329 -21.98 -8.56 -7.49
C GLY A 329 -21.36 -9.77 -8.19
N THR A 330 -22.07 -10.31 -9.18
CA THR A 330 -21.71 -11.53 -9.89
C THR A 330 -20.88 -11.21 -11.13
N PRO A 331 -19.59 -11.58 -11.18
CA PRO A 331 -18.77 -11.33 -12.36
C PRO A 331 -19.23 -12.19 -13.56
N PRO A 332 -19.13 -11.68 -14.79
CA PRO A 332 -19.35 -12.49 -16.00
C PRO A 332 -18.44 -13.73 -16.02
N PRO A 333 -18.84 -14.82 -16.71
CA PRO A 333 -18.00 -16.03 -16.84
C PRO A 333 -16.57 -15.71 -17.31
N GLY A 334 -15.56 -16.24 -16.62
CA GLY A 334 -14.14 -16.03 -16.90
C GLY A 334 -13.60 -14.64 -16.52
N ALA A 335 -14.41 -13.74 -15.95
CA ALA A 335 -13.97 -12.40 -15.58
C ALA A 335 -13.07 -12.42 -14.34
N LYS A 336 -13.40 -13.22 -13.33
CA LYS A 336 -12.61 -13.35 -12.10
C LYS A 336 -11.21 -13.88 -12.39
N GLU A 337 -11.10 -14.87 -13.26
CA GLU A 337 -9.84 -15.44 -13.73
C GLU A 337 -8.98 -14.36 -14.42
N LYS A 338 -9.54 -13.63 -15.39
CA LYS A 338 -8.84 -12.54 -16.09
C LYS A 338 -8.38 -11.44 -15.15
N LEU A 339 -9.20 -11.05 -14.18
CA LEU A 339 -8.83 -10.07 -13.17
C LEU A 339 -7.66 -10.59 -12.32
N THR A 340 -7.70 -11.86 -11.88
CA THR A 340 -6.63 -12.48 -11.08
C THR A 340 -5.34 -12.66 -11.89
N GLU A 341 -5.44 -12.96 -13.19
CA GLU A 341 -4.29 -13.01 -14.09
C GLU A 341 -3.65 -11.63 -14.30
N THR A 342 -4.46 -10.57 -14.31
CA THR A 342 -3.99 -9.20 -14.58
C THR A 342 -3.49 -8.50 -13.33
N PHE A 343 -4.25 -8.52 -12.23
CA PHE A 343 -3.93 -7.79 -11.00
C PHE A 343 -3.13 -8.64 -10.02
N GLY A 344 -2.33 -7.97 -9.19
CA GLY A 344 -1.64 -8.64 -8.08
C GLY A 344 -2.62 -9.11 -7.01
N MET A 345 -3.62 -8.30 -6.70
CA MET A 345 -4.63 -8.61 -5.69
C MET A 345 -6.03 -8.36 -6.25
N VAL A 346 -6.94 -9.33 -6.05
CA VAL A 346 -8.34 -9.21 -6.48
C VAL A 346 -9.25 -9.52 -5.28
N TYR A 347 -10.20 -8.64 -5.02
CA TYR A 347 -11.12 -8.72 -3.90
C TYR A 347 -12.56 -8.89 -4.38
N ASP A 348 -13.19 -9.95 -3.92
CA ASP A 348 -14.57 -10.34 -4.22
C ASP A 348 -15.48 -9.87 -3.07
N ASN A 349 -16.36 -8.92 -3.35
CA ASN A 349 -17.30 -8.32 -2.38
C ASN A 349 -16.63 -7.97 -1.03
N PRO A 350 -15.52 -7.20 -1.03
CA PRO A 350 -14.76 -6.93 0.20
C PRO A 350 -15.52 -6.02 1.18
N ASP A 351 -15.27 -6.23 2.47
CA ASP A 351 -15.86 -5.47 3.58
C ASP A 351 -14.81 -4.78 4.50
N PHE A 352 -13.52 -4.84 4.15
CA PHE A 352 -12.43 -4.28 4.94
C PHE A 352 -12.06 -2.84 4.52
N LEU A 353 -11.64 -2.02 5.49
CA LEU A 353 -11.10 -0.68 5.23
C LEU A 353 -9.63 -0.74 4.80
N PHE A 354 -8.79 -1.49 5.51
CA PHE A 354 -7.41 -1.80 5.15
C PHE A 354 -7.30 -3.23 4.61
N THR A 355 -6.42 -3.43 3.63
CA THR A 355 -6.09 -4.79 3.19
C THR A 355 -5.51 -5.57 4.37
N PRO A 356 -6.11 -6.70 4.76
CA PRO A 356 -5.58 -7.52 5.84
C PRO A 356 -4.11 -7.88 5.61
N LEU A 357 -3.27 -7.69 6.64
CA LEU A 357 -1.81 -7.85 6.47
C LEU A 357 -1.39 -9.30 6.18
N ARG A 358 -2.24 -10.26 6.47
CA ARG A 358 -2.03 -11.69 6.18
C ARG A 358 -2.25 -12.07 4.72
N LEU A 359 -2.97 -11.25 3.97
CA LEU A 359 -3.15 -11.52 2.55
C LEU A 359 -1.85 -11.25 1.80
N PRO A 360 -1.57 -12.01 0.73
CA PRO A 360 -0.49 -11.69 -0.19
C PRO A 360 -0.58 -10.24 -0.65
N PHE A 361 0.55 -9.56 -0.75
CA PHE A 361 0.61 -8.14 -1.07
C PHE A 361 1.61 -7.87 -2.19
N GLY A 362 1.18 -7.11 -3.20
CA GLY A 362 2.01 -6.75 -4.33
C GLY A 362 1.19 -6.46 -5.58
N GLY A 363 1.85 -6.03 -6.62
CA GLY A 363 1.26 -5.66 -7.90
C GLY A 363 1.94 -6.34 -9.08
N LYS A 364 1.40 -6.14 -10.25
CA LYS A 364 1.98 -6.57 -11.53
C LYS A 364 2.31 -5.38 -12.40
N GLY A 365 2.98 -5.59 -13.51
CA GLY A 365 3.34 -4.54 -14.45
C GLY A 365 4.10 -3.41 -13.78
N GLU A 366 3.60 -2.17 -13.89
CA GLU A 366 4.22 -0.98 -13.27
C GLU A 366 3.89 -0.83 -11.77
N SER A 367 3.03 -1.69 -11.22
CA SER A 367 2.66 -1.63 -9.80
C SER A 367 3.61 -2.37 -8.87
N GLY A 368 4.56 -3.12 -9.38
CA GLY A 368 5.58 -3.77 -8.56
C GLY A 368 6.13 -5.03 -9.19
N TRP A 369 7.33 -5.39 -8.79
CA TRP A 369 8.01 -6.60 -9.26
C TRP A 369 9.14 -7.00 -8.32
N ILE A 370 9.57 -8.25 -8.46
CA ILE A 370 10.78 -8.78 -7.84
C ILE A 370 11.78 -9.09 -8.96
N ILE A 371 13.01 -8.64 -8.77
CA ILE A 371 14.15 -9.02 -9.60
C ILE A 371 15.08 -9.86 -8.74
N GLU A 372 15.47 -10.99 -9.28
CA GLU A 372 16.46 -11.87 -8.70
C GLU A 372 17.61 -12.08 -9.70
N ASN A 373 18.84 -11.84 -9.25
CA ASN A 373 20.03 -12.19 -10.00
C ASN A 373 20.72 -13.35 -9.28
N ARG A 374 20.62 -14.53 -9.86
CA ARG A 374 21.33 -15.74 -9.36
C ARG A 374 22.36 -16.17 -10.38
N HIS A 375 23.63 -16.10 -10.01
CA HIS A 375 24.76 -16.56 -10.87
C HIS A 375 24.71 -15.97 -12.28
N GLY A 376 24.42 -14.68 -12.40
CA GLY A 376 24.32 -13.98 -13.69
C GLY A 376 23.02 -14.25 -14.48
N ARG A 377 22.12 -15.10 -13.96
CA ARG A 377 20.78 -15.28 -14.52
C ARG A 377 19.80 -14.37 -13.82
N MET A 378 19.26 -13.45 -14.60
CA MET A 378 18.19 -12.56 -14.12
C MET A 378 16.83 -13.17 -14.36
N SER A 379 16.01 -13.17 -13.30
CA SER A 379 14.56 -13.40 -13.39
C SER A 379 13.81 -12.17 -12.90
N LYS A 380 12.68 -11.87 -13.52
CA LYS A 380 11.71 -10.89 -13.06
C LYS A 380 10.38 -11.59 -12.87
N ARG A 381 9.77 -11.40 -11.72
CA ARG A 381 8.40 -11.88 -11.43
C ARG A 381 7.60 -10.77 -10.77
N ASP A 382 6.30 -10.80 -10.94
CA ASP A 382 5.37 -9.85 -10.36
C ASP A 382 4.16 -10.61 -9.75
N GLY A 383 3.34 -9.90 -9.01
CA GLY A 383 2.19 -10.44 -8.30
C GLY A 383 2.16 -10.05 -6.83
N ALA A 384 1.27 -10.69 -6.09
CA ALA A 384 1.20 -10.54 -4.64
C ALA A 384 1.95 -11.67 -3.94
N PHE A 385 2.68 -11.34 -2.88
CA PHE A 385 3.57 -12.24 -2.18
C PHE A 385 3.28 -12.27 -0.68
N ILE A 386 3.51 -13.41 -0.06
CA ILE A 386 3.65 -13.55 1.39
C ILE A 386 5.13 -13.35 1.69
N TYR A 387 5.50 -12.25 2.32
CA TYR A 387 6.91 -11.87 2.48
C TYR A 387 7.71 -12.87 3.30
N SER A 388 7.13 -13.56 4.28
CA SER A 388 7.82 -14.62 5.02
C SER A 388 8.32 -15.75 4.11
N ALA A 389 7.55 -16.07 3.05
CA ALA A 389 7.96 -17.06 2.06
C ALA A 389 9.08 -16.57 1.13
N GLU A 390 9.10 -15.25 0.88
CA GLU A 390 10.05 -14.62 -0.05
C GLU A 390 11.38 -14.25 0.60
N LEU A 391 11.39 -14.01 1.92
CA LEU A 391 12.57 -13.54 2.65
C LEU A 391 13.39 -14.68 3.27
N VAL A 392 13.19 -15.90 2.78
CA VAL A 392 13.99 -17.09 3.09
C VAL A 392 14.37 -17.81 1.81
N ARG A 393 15.52 -18.53 1.84
CA ARG A 393 15.95 -19.36 0.71
C ARG A 393 15.29 -20.72 0.83
N GLY A 394 14.73 -21.20 -0.30
CA GLY A 394 14.51 -22.64 -0.47
C GLY A 394 15.86 -23.36 -0.61
N ASP A 395 15.94 -24.56 -0.12
CA ASP A 395 17.08 -25.45 -0.35
C ASP A 395 17.24 -25.81 -1.84
#